data_cbe3ec8bd98862696fa390662cc86283
#
_entry.id   cbe3ec8bd98862696fa390662cc86283
#
_cell.length_a   1.000
_cell.length_b   1.000
_cell.length_c   1.000
_cell.angle_alpha   90.00
_cell.angle_beta   90.00
_cell.angle_gamma   90.00
#
_symmetry.space_group_name_H-M   'P 1'
#
loop_
_entity.id
_entity.type
_entity.pdbx_description
1 polymer ?
#
loop_
_entity_poly.entity_id
_entity_poly.type
_entity_poly.pdbx_seq_one_letter_code
_entity_poly.pdbx_strand_id
1 'polypeptide(L)'
;EPEKREWLKFAFTDPERLKPSQTRQQLTEQVAENFAELSIRLRKSGHAPPAVAHFINRLVFCMFAEDIGILPNRLFLKLLDAAVKSPESFEHLSAQLFTAMRDKNGFVGFERVPWFNGGLFDSAETLPLSGTELKRIRAAAKLDWSDIDPSIFGTLFERGLDPEKR
;
A
#
# COMPACT_ATOMS: atom_id res chain seq x y z
N GLU A 1 -10.90 38.18 -6.56
CA GLU A 1 -11.07 37.02 -5.68
C GLU A 1 -9.99 37.05 -4.60
N PRO A 2 -10.35 37.07 -3.31
CA PRO A 2 -9.37 37.25 -2.19
C PRO A 2 -8.36 36.11 -2.13
N GLU A 3 -8.74 34.86 -2.45
CA GLU A 3 -7.86 33.69 -2.40
C GLU A 3 -6.66 33.77 -3.35
N LYS A 4 -6.84 34.28 -4.56
CA LYS A 4 -5.75 34.44 -5.53
C LYS A 4 -4.73 35.50 -5.10
N ARG A 5 -5.15 36.52 -4.36
CA ARG A 5 -4.26 37.56 -3.84
C ARG A 5 -3.40 37.04 -2.66
N GLU A 6 -3.94 36.18 -1.84
CA GLU A 6 -3.16 35.55 -0.76
C GLU A 6 -2.11 34.60 -1.29
N TRP A 7 -2.43 33.78 -2.28
CA TRP A 7 -1.48 32.91 -2.96
C TRP A 7 -0.30 33.67 -3.56
N LEU A 8 -0.57 34.78 -4.21
CA LEU A 8 0.47 35.65 -4.77
C LEU A 8 1.36 36.29 -3.69
N LYS A 9 0.80 36.65 -2.54
CA LYS A 9 1.58 37.17 -1.42
C LYS A 9 2.56 36.10 -0.88
N PHE A 10 2.10 34.87 -0.69
CA PHE A 10 2.94 33.77 -0.22
C PHE A 10 4.05 33.39 -1.23
N ALA A 11 3.78 33.50 -2.52
CA ALA A 11 4.79 33.27 -3.56
C ALA A 11 5.99 34.21 -3.45
N PHE A 12 5.79 35.43 -2.98
CA PHE A 12 6.86 36.43 -2.86
C PHE A 12 7.45 36.57 -1.45
N THR A 13 6.71 36.21 -0.41
CA THR A 13 7.12 36.39 0.98
C THR A 13 7.58 35.13 1.68
N ASP A 14 7.06 33.98 1.28
CA ASP A 14 7.41 32.69 1.87
C ASP A 14 7.20 31.55 0.86
N PRO A 15 8.13 31.38 -0.10
CA PRO A 15 8.02 30.32 -1.11
C PRO A 15 8.06 28.90 -0.52
N GLU A 16 8.56 28.72 0.71
CA GLU A 16 8.55 27.43 1.40
C GLU A 16 7.13 26.95 1.74
N ARG A 17 6.19 27.87 1.98
CA ARG A 17 4.77 27.53 2.21
C ARG A 17 4.03 27.02 0.97
N LEU A 18 4.55 27.29 -0.22
CA LEU A 18 3.99 26.84 -1.48
C LEU A 18 4.58 25.51 -1.96
N LYS A 19 5.64 25.03 -1.32
CA LYS A 19 6.16 23.68 -1.58
C LYS A 19 5.16 22.67 -1.05
N PRO A 20 4.86 21.60 -1.82
CA PRO A 20 4.17 20.43 -1.28
C PRO A 20 4.87 20.02 0.03
N SER A 21 4.10 19.66 1.03
CA SER A 21 4.63 19.29 2.36
C SER A 21 5.65 18.13 2.31
N GLN A 22 5.61 17.36 1.23
CA GLN A 22 6.58 16.31 0.91
C GLN A 22 6.86 16.27 -0.59
N THR A 23 8.11 16.05 -0.96
CA THR A 23 8.47 15.75 -2.34
C THR A 23 8.09 14.30 -2.67
N ARG A 24 7.90 13.98 -3.97
CA ARG A 24 7.66 12.61 -4.45
C ARG A 24 8.71 11.62 -3.94
N GLN A 25 9.97 12.05 -3.90
CA GLN A 25 11.08 11.24 -3.39
C GLN A 25 10.93 10.96 -1.89
N GLN A 26 10.66 11.98 -1.08
CA GLN A 26 10.45 11.83 0.36
C GLN A 26 9.28 10.92 0.69
N LEU A 27 8.18 11.02 -0.07
CA LEU A 27 7.02 10.15 0.09
C LEU A 27 7.37 8.69 -0.23
N THR A 28 8.10 8.48 -1.32
CA THR A 28 8.55 7.13 -1.73
C THR A 28 9.48 6.52 -0.68
N GLU A 29 10.44 7.29 -0.15
CA GLU A 29 11.35 6.85 0.91
C GLU A 29 10.59 6.48 2.20
N GLN A 30 9.65 7.29 2.63
CA GLN A 30 8.84 7.03 3.82
C GLN A 30 8.02 5.74 3.69
N VAL A 31 7.41 5.52 2.54
CA VAL A 31 6.66 4.29 2.25
C VAL A 31 7.59 3.07 2.26
N ALA A 32 8.76 3.19 1.62
CA ALA A 32 9.75 2.11 1.59
C ALA A 32 10.23 1.73 3.00
N GLU A 33 10.49 2.71 3.87
CA GLU A 33 10.89 2.46 5.27
C GLU A 33 9.78 1.74 6.05
N ASN A 34 8.54 2.18 5.95
CA ASN A 34 7.41 1.55 6.63
C ASN A 34 7.24 0.08 6.25
N PHE A 35 7.38 -0.25 4.96
CA PHE A 35 7.27 -1.63 4.50
C PHE A 35 8.52 -2.47 4.82
N ALA A 36 9.70 -1.87 4.85
CA ALA A 36 10.91 -2.53 5.31
C ALA A 36 10.80 -2.93 6.80
N GLU A 37 10.30 -2.05 7.66
CA GLU A 37 10.03 -2.37 9.06
C GLU A 37 9.00 -3.51 9.21
N LEU A 38 7.92 -3.47 8.42
CA LEU A 38 6.91 -4.53 8.42
C LEU A 38 7.53 -5.88 8.01
N SER A 39 8.36 -5.88 6.97
CA SER A 39 9.09 -7.07 6.52
C SER A 39 9.93 -7.68 7.63
N ILE A 40 10.70 -6.85 8.34
CA ILE A 40 11.55 -7.30 9.45
C ILE A 40 10.70 -7.93 10.56
N ARG A 41 9.57 -7.32 10.92
CA ARG A 41 8.68 -7.84 11.97
C ARG A 41 8.05 -9.18 11.59
N LEU A 42 7.52 -9.30 10.38
CA LEU A 42 6.91 -10.54 9.90
C LEU A 42 7.93 -11.68 9.85
N ARG A 43 9.16 -11.40 9.45
CA ARG A 43 10.25 -12.40 9.46
C ARG A 43 10.65 -12.80 10.89
N LYS A 44 10.73 -11.85 11.81
CA LYS A 44 10.96 -12.15 13.24
C LYS A 44 9.86 -12.99 13.87
N SER A 45 8.65 -12.89 13.35
CA SER A 45 7.49 -13.72 13.75
C SER A 45 7.54 -15.15 13.16
N GLY A 46 8.57 -15.48 12.37
CA GLY A 46 8.80 -16.83 11.85
C GLY A 46 8.28 -17.06 10.43
N HIS A 47 7.80 -16.03 9.74
CA HIS A 47 7.37 -16.16 8.35
C HIS A 47 8.56 -16.22 7.38
N ALA A 48 8.48 -17.10 6.38
CA ALA A 48 9.54 -17.27 5.39
C ALA A 48 9.76 -15.98 4.56
N PRO A 49 11.03 -15.57 4.31
CA PRO A 49 11.32 -14.34 3.56
C PRO A 49 10.60 -14.22 2.21
N PRO A 50 10.51 -15.25 1.36
CA PRO A 50 9.76 -15.16 0.11
C PRO A 50 8.26 -14.89 0.30
N ALA A 51 7.64 -15.53 1.30
CA ALA A 51 6.23 -15.31 1.62
C ALA A 51 5.97 -13.87 2.09
N VAL A 52 6.85 -13.32 2.92
CA VAL A 52 6.79 -11.93 3.38
C VAL A 52 6.93 -10.96 2.21
N ALA A 53 7.91 -11.18 1.32
CA ALA A 53 8.12 -10.33 0.16
C ALA A 53 6.91 -10.32 -0.78
N HIS A 54 6.34 -11.48 -1.10
CA HIS A 54 5.15 -11.59 -1.91
C HIS A 54 3.93 -10.92 -1.27
N PHE A 55 3.74 -11.11 0.02
CA PHE A 55 2.66 -10.49 0.77
C PHE A 55 2.73 -8.95 0.74
N ILE A 56 3.91 -8.39 1.03
CA ILE A 56 4.13 -6.94 1.01
C ILE A 56 3.90 -6.37 -0.40
N ASN A 57 4.41 -7.04 -1.43
CA ASN A 57 4.20 -6.61 -2.81
C ASN A 57 2.71 -6.60 -3.20
N ARG A 58 1.91 -7.55 -2.70
CA ARG A 58 0.45 -7.53 -2.91
C ARG A 58 -0.22 -6.34 -2.23
N LEU A 59 0.18 -6.00 -1.00
CA LEU A 59 -0.34 -4.82 -0.30
C LEU A 59 -0.02 -3.53 -1.04
N VAL A 60 1.24 -3.35 -1.43
CA VAL A 60 1.71 -2.18 -2.17
C VAL A 60 0.99 -2.09 -3.53
N PHE A 61 0.85 -3.20 -4.24
CA PHE A 61 0.11 -3.24 -5.50
C PHE A 61 -1.36 -2.83 -5.32
N CYS A 62 -2.04 -3.31 -4.27
CA CYS A 62 -3.43 -2.93 -4.00
C CYS A 62 -3.59 -1.43 -3.76
N MET A 63 -2.66 -0.80 -3.03
CA MET A 63 -2.68 0.64 -2.80
C MET A 63 -2.52 1.42 -4.11
N PHE A 64 -1.56 1.03 -4.94
CA PHE A 64 -1.35 1.63 -6.25
C PHE A 64 -2.55 1.41 -7.19
N ALA A 65 -3.06 0.18 -7.28
CA ALA A 65 -4.19 -0.17 -8.13
C ALA A 65 -5.47 0.59 -7.75
N GLU A 66 -5.66 0.89 -6.48
CA GLU A 66 -6.78 1.68 -6.00
C GLU A 66 -6.69 3.14 -6.46
N ASP A 67 -5.51 3.76 -6.36
CA ASP A 67 -5.33 5.16 -6.73
C ASP A 67 -5.40 5.38 -8.24
N ILE A 68 -4.94 4.44 -9.05
CA ILE A 68 -5.07 4.52 -10.52
C ILE A 68 -6.41 4.00 -11.05
N GLY A 69 -7.33 3.62 -10.19
CA GLY A 69 -8.70 3.24 -10.55
C GLY A 69 -8.87 1.80 -11.04
N ILE A 70 -7.88 0.92 -10.88
CA ILE A 70 -8.02 -0.52 -11.19
C ILE A 70 -8.91 -1.19 -10.14
N LEU A 71 -8.70 -0.91 -8.86
CA LEU A 71 -9.62 -1.37 -7.82
C LEU A 71 -10.77 -0.37 -7.64
N PRO A 72 -12.04 -0.82 -7.65
CA PRO A 72 -13.18 0.08 -7.59
C PRO A 72 -13.47 0.57 -6.17
N ASN A 73 -14.05 1.76 -6.08
CA ASN A 73 -14.73 2.27 -4.88
C ASN A 73 -13.94 2.23 -3.58
N ARG A 74 -12.63 2.45 -3.63
CA ARG A 74 -11.73 2.40 -2.46
C ARG A 74 -11.84 1.07 -1.70
N LEU A 75 -11.93 -0.03 -2.43
CA LEU A 75 -12.18 -1.37 -1.90
C LEU A 75 -11.10 -1.81 -0.91
N PHE A 76 -9.80 -1.55 -1.22
CA PHE A 76 -8.70 -1.91 -0.35
C PHE A 76 -8.69 -1.06 0.94
N LEU A 77 -8.95 0.24 0.84
CA LEU A 77 -9.07 1.09 2.03
C LEU A 77 -10.24 0.68 2.92
N LYS A 78 -11.38 0.31 2.34
CA LYS A 78 -12.54 -0.23 3.09
C LYS A 78 -12.18 -1.53 3.81
N LEU A 79 -11.42 -2.39 3.17
CA LEU A 79 -10.90 -3.61 3.78
C LEU A 79 -10.03 -3.28 5.00
N LEU A 80 -9.11 -2.35 4.86
CA LEU A 80 -8.25 -1.90 5.96
C LEU A 80 -9.05 -1.21 7.08
N ASP A 81 -10.07 -0.42 6.75
CA ASP A 81 -10.96 0.19 7.74
C ASP A 81 -11.70 -0.86 8.57
N ALA A 82 -12.16 -1.93 7.94
CA ALA A 82 -12.79 -3.06 8.63
C ALA A 82 -11.77 -3.81 9.51
N ALA A 83 -10.59 -4.09 8.97
CA ALA A 83 -9.54 -4.81 9.68
C ALA A 83 -8.96 -4.03 10.88
N VAL A 84 -8.89 -2.71 10.83
CA VAL A 84 -8.46 -1.88 11.98
C VAL A 84 -9.43 -2.01 13.14
N LYS A 85 -10.74 -2.19 12.87
CA LYS A 85 -11.77 -2.41 13.89
C LYS A 85 -11.74 -3.84 14.44
N SER A 86 -11.39 -4.81 13.62
CA SER A 86 -11.41 -6.24 13.90
C SER A 86 -10.18 -6.91 13.26
N PRO A 87 -9.00 -6.83 13.92
CA PRO A 87 -7.73 -7.29 13.31
C PRO A 87 -7.74 -8.75 12.88
N GLU A 88 -8.47 -9.59 13.57
CA GLU A 88 -8.66 -11.02 13.25
C GLU A 88 -9.36 -11.26 11.91
N SER A 89 -10.07 -10.27 11.39
CA SER A 89 -10.75 -10.37 10.09
C SER A 89 -9.82 -10.15 8.90
N PHE A 90 -8.63 -9.58 9.13
CA PHE A 90 -7.73 -9.15 8.06
C PHE A 90 -7.32 -10.28 7.13
N GLU A 91 -6.91 -11.42 7.67
CA GLU A 91 -6.49 -12.56 6.85
C GLU A 91 -7.62 -13.04 5.93
N HIS A 92 -8.82 -13.14 6.46
CA HIS A 92 -9.98 -13.55 5.67
C HIS A 92 -10.32 -12.54 4.57
N LEU A 93 -10.37 -11.25 4.90
CA LEU A 93 -10.70 -10.18 3.96
C LEU A 93 -9.64 -10.02 2.87
N SER A 94 -8.36 -10.07 3.24
CA SER A 94 -7.27 -9.97 2.26
C SER A 94 -7.20 -11.21 1.35
N ALA A 95 -7.43 -12.41 1.88
CA ALA A 95 -7.51 -13.63 1.09
C ALA A 95 -8.67 -13.58 0.07
N GLN A 96 -9.82 -13.05 0.45
CA GLN A 96 -10.95 -12.83 -0.47
C GLN A 96 -10.56 -11.87 -1.62
N LEU A 97 -9.92 -10.75 -1.30
CA LEU A 97 -9.48 -9.78 -2.31
C LEU A 97 -8.45 -10.39 -3.26
N PHE A 98 -7.42 -11.05 -2.73
CA PHE A 98 -6.37 -11.67 -3.54
C PHE A 98 -6.92 -12.79 -4.43
N THR A 99 -7.86 -13.60 -3.92
CA THR A 99 -8.57 -14.60 -4.72
C THR A 99 -9.37 -13.95 -5.85
N ALA A 100 -10.09 -12.86 -5.55
CA ALA A 100 -10.87 -12.14 -6.55
C ALA A 100 -9.99 -11.53 -7.65
N MET A 101 -8.78 -11.05 -7.30
CA MET A 101 -7.81 -10.52 -8.27
C MET A 101 -7.17 -11.61 -9.14
N ARG A 102 -7.07 -12.83 -8.62
CA ARG A 102 -6.59 -14.00 -9.36
C ARG A 102 -7.61 -14.50 -10.38
N ASP A 103 -8.88 -14.38 -10.07
CA ASP A 103 -9.96 -15.01 -10.83
C ASP A 103 -10.53 -14.05 -11.88
N LYS A 104 -10.80 -14.53 -13.11
CA LYS A 104 -11.32 -13.71 -14.22
C LYS A 104 -12.67 -13.05 -13.94
N ASN A 105 -13.46 -13.61 -13.05
CA ASN A 105 -14.77 -13.12 -12.63
C ASN A 105 -14.83 -12.95 -11.11
N GLY A 106 -13.78 -12.36 -10.53
CA GLY A 106 -13.71 -12.18 -9.09
C GLY A 106 -14.65 -11.09 -8.57
N PHE A 107 -15.20 -11.32 -7.38
CA PHE A 107 -16.02 -10.37 -6.63
C PHE A 107 -15.57 -10.32 -5.18
N VAL A 108 -15.68 -9.14 -4.58
CA VAL A 108 -15.61 -8.94 -3.13
C VAL A 108 -16.93 -8.27 -2.72
N GLY A 109 -17.80 -8.99 -2.01
CA GLY A 109 -19.16 -8.56 -1.79
C GLY A 109 -19.90 -8.37 -3.13
N PHE A 110 -20.38 -7.17 -3.41
CA PHE A 110 -21.05 -6.80 -4.65
C PHE A 110 -20.12 -6.10 -5.66
N GLU A 111 -18.86 -5.87 -5.31
CA GLU A 111 -17.89 -5.19 -6.17
C GLU A 111 -17.16 -6.19 -7.06
N ARG A 112 -17.22 -5.96 -8.36
CA ARG A 112 -16.43 -6.73 -9.31
C ARG A 112 -14.98 -6.29 -9.26
N VAL A 113 -14.09 -7.23 -9.07
CA VAL A 113 -12.64 -6.99 -9.05
C VAL A 113 -12.05 -7.38 -10.39
N PRO A 114 -11.33 -6.48 -11.09
CA PRO A 114 -10.65 -6.82 -12.32
C PRO A 114 -9.63 -7.94 -12.12
N TRP A 115 -9.57 -8.86 -13.06
CA TRP A 115 -8.55 -9.90 -13.09
C TRP A 115 -7.18 -9.30 -13.33
N PHE A 116 -6.23 -9.70 -12.51
CA PHE A 116 -4.84 -9.31 -12.66
C PHE A 116 -4.01 -10.46 -13.22
N ASN A 117 -3.57 -10.32 -14.47
CA ASN A 117 -2.76 -11.32 -15.16
C ASN A 117 -1.28 -11.17 -14.80
N GLY A 118 -0.87 -11.67 -13.66
CA GLY A 118 0.53 -11.67 -13.24
C GLY A 118 0.74 -12.62 -12.06
N GLY A 119 1.95 -13.19 -11.94
CA GLY A 119 2.28 -14.15 -10.89
C GLY A 119 2.11 -13.68 -9.45
N LEU A 120 1.88 -12.36 -9.26
CA LEU A 120 1.73 -11.77 -7.93
C LEU A 120 0.54 -12.34 -7.14
N PHE A 121 -0.55 -12.71 -7.81
CA PHE A 121 -1.77 -13.24 -7.20
C PHE A 121 -2.02 -14.74 -7.49
N ASP A 122 -1.04 -15.47 -8.01
CA ASP A 122 -1.16 -16.94 -8.24
C ASP A 122 -1.48 -17.70 -6.95
N SER A 123 -1.02 -17.18 -5.82
CA SER A 123 -1.44 -17.62 -4.49
C SER A 123 -2.23 -16.50 -3.80
N ALA A 124 -3.31 -16.87 -3.12
CA ALA A 124 -4.07 -15.95 -2.26
C ALA A 124 -3.55 -15.94 -0.80
N GLU A 125 -2.33 -16.41 -0.58
CA GLU A 125 -1.71 -16.46 0.73
C GLU A 125 -1.61 -15.07 1.35
N THR A 126 -1.97 -14.98 2.62
CA THR A 126 -1.91 -13.75 3.41
C THR A 126 -1.22 -14.03 4.74
N LEU A 127 -0.80 -12.98 5.42
CA LEU A 127 -0.12 -13.07 6.72
C LEU A 127 -0.91 -12.29 7.76
N PRO A 128 -0.92 -12.74 9.03
CA PRO A 128 -1.58 -12.02 10.10
C PRO A 128 -0.87 -10.70 10.38
N LEU A 129 -1.67 -9.66 10.64
CA LEU A 129 -1.19 -8.34 11.02
C LEU A 129 -1.79 -7.91 12.37
N SER A 130 -0.97 -7.31 13.20
CA SER A 130 -1.42 -6.70 14.44
C SER A 130 -2.23 -5.41 14.18
N GLY A 131 -3.05 -5.00 15.16
CA GLY A 131 -3.80 -3.75 15.05
C GLY A 131 -2.91 -2.52 14.82
N THR A 132 -1.69 -2.51 15.37
CA THR A 132 -0.73 -1.42 15.14
C THR A 132 -0.21 -1.42 13.70
N GLU A 133 0.10 -2.58 13.15
CA GLU A 133 0.54 -2.72 11.75
C GLU A 133 -0.58 -2.34 10.78
N LEU A 134 -1.80 -2.76 11.05
CA LEU A 134 -2.98 -2.39 10.24
C LEU A 134 -3.22 -0.88 10.22
N LYS A 135 -3.06 -0.19 11.33
CA LYS A 135 -3.15 1.28 11.38
C LYS A 135 -2.07 1.96 10.53
N ARG A 136 -0.83 1.44 10.55
CA ARG A 136 0.26 1.96 9.72
C ARG A 136 0.01 1.73 8.23
N ILE A 137 -0.43 0.53 7.85
CA ILE A 137 -0.77 0.19 6.46
C ILE A 137 -1.94 1.04 5.97
N ARG A 138 -2.97 1.23 6.80
CA ARG A 138 -4.09 2.11 6.50
C ARG A 138 -3.65 3.56 6.27
N ALA A 139 -2.75 4.07 7.09
CA ALA A 139 -2.18 5.41 6.89
C ALA A 139 -1.40 5.51 5.56
N ALA A 140 -0.61 4.48 5.21
CA ALA A 140 0.07 4.39 3.93
C ALA A 140 -0.91 4.33 2.74
N ALA A 141 -2.02 3.60 2.88
CA ALA A 141 -3.05 3.48 1.84
C ALA A 141 -3.79 4.81 1.54
N LYS A 142 -3.73 5.77 2.45
CA LYS A 142 -4.32 7.11 2.26
C LYS A 142 -3.39 8.11 1.56
N LEU A 143 -2.14 7.75 1.32
CA LEU A 143 -1.21 8.58 0.57
C LEU A 143 -1.58 8.59 -0.92
N ASP A 144 -1.09 9.60 -1.63
CA ASP A 144 -1.26 9.66 -3.09
C ASP A 144 -0.21 8.77 -3.77
N TRP A 145 -0.63 7.57 -4.14
CA TRP A 145 0.24 6.57 -4.77
C TRP A 145 0.56 6.90 -6.23
N SER A 146 -0.16 7.82 -6.86
CA SER A 146 0.20 8.35 -8.18
C SER A 146 1.52 9.12 -8.17
N ASP A 147 1.89 9.67 -7.02
CA ASP A 147 3.14 10.38 -6.78
C ASP A 147 4.29 9.49 -6.31
N ILE A 148 4.05 8.20 -6.07
CA ILE A 148 5.08 7.25 -5.64
C ILE A 148 5.77 6.65 -6.85
N ASP A 149 7.12 6.58 -6.79
CA ASP A 149 7.91 6.00 -7.86
C ASP A 149 7.68 4.47 -7.93
N PRO A 150 7.29 3.92 -9.10
CA PRO A 150 7.12 2.47 -9.29
C PRO A 150 8.36 1.62 -8.98
N SER A 151 9.56 2.19 -8.99
CA SER A 151 10.81 1.49 -8.63
C SER A 151 10.83 0.96 -7.20
N ILE A 152 9.93 1.49 -6.33
CA ILE A 152 9.75 1.00 -4.96
C ILE A 152 9.44 -0.51 -4.92
N PHE A 153 8.71 -1.03 -5.91
CA PHE A 153 8.38 -2.46 -6.00
C PHE A 153 9.64 -3.32 -6.11
N GLY A 154 10.61 -2.91 -6.96
CA GLY A 154 11.89 -3.59 -7.08
C GLY A 154 12.69 -3.55 -5.79
N THR A 155 12.78 -2.39 -5.16
CA THR A 155 13.50 -2.21 -3.89
C THR A 155 12.89 -3.03 -2.75
N LEU A 156 11.57 -3.07 -2.63
CA LEU A 156 10.88 -3.86 -1.61
C LEU A 156 11.04 -5.37 -1.85
N PHE A 157 11.03 -5.78 -3.13
CA PHE A 157 11.26 -7.17 -3.49
C PHE A 157 12.67 -7.63 -3.15
N GLU A 158 13.69 -6.86 -3.51
CA GLU A 158 15.09 -7.15 -3.20
C GLU A 158 15.35 -7.20 -1.68
N ARG A 159 14.86 -6.22 -0.92
CA ARG A 159 14.98 -6.18 0.55
C ARG A 159 14.25 -7.34 1.23
N GLY A 160 13.14 -7.79 0.65
CA GLY A 160 12.38 -8.93 1.16
C GLY A 160 13.09 -10.27 0.96
N LEU A 161 13.85 -10.42 -0.10
CA LEU A 161 14.55 -11.67 -0.44
C LEU A 161 15.92 -11.80 0.22
N ASP A 162 16.68 -10.71 0.37
CA ASP A 162 18.03 -10.77 0.91
C ASP A 162 18.41 -9.50 1.71
N PRO A 163 18.17 -9.50 3.04
CA PRO A 163 18.52 -8.37 3.89
C PRO A 163 20.01 -8.28 4.22
N GLU A 164 20.81 -9.29 3.90
CA GLU A 164 22.25 -9.31 4.22
C GLU A 164 23.11 -8.75 3.08
N LYS A 165 22.56 -8.52 1.91
CA LYS A 165 23.22 -7.78 0.84
C LYS A 165 23.10 -6.27 1.04
N ARG A 166 23.88 -5.77 1.96
CA ARG A 166 24.22 -4.36 2.06
C ARG A 166 25.64 -4.12 1.58
#